data_e80e524e8ccda66844303d3857f3f9db
#
_entry.id   e80e524e8ccda66844303d3857f3f9db
#
_cell.length_a   1.000
_cell.length_b   1.000
_cell.length_c   1.000
_cell.angle_alpha   90.00
_cell.angle_beta   90.00
_cell.angle_gamma   90.00
#
_symmetry.space_group_name_H-M   'P 1'
#
loop_
_entity.id
_entity.type
_entity.pdbx_description
1 polymer ?
#
loop_
_entity_poly.entity_id
_entity_poly.type
_entity_poly.pdbx_seq_one_letter_code
_entity_poly.pdbx_strand_id
1 'polypeptide(L)'
;MKIIVLQNIRGFGQIGDLKNVSDGYAKNFLFPNKLAKSATDGSLKEVESLKNKLAMTLIAEKERAAEISRNLKDISIEFTKKASTTGKLFSSVTKENIAAELSRVTGAKIEKEMIGLGETGEHIKQLGEHTAEIELSPGIKITAKISIEESQI
;
A
#
# COMPACT_ATOMS: atom_id res chain seq x y z
N MET A 1 -35.17 13.60 -7.25
CA MET A 1 -34.21 13.81 -8.38
C MET A 1 -33.22 12.67 -8.41
N LYS A 2 -32.96 12.15 -9.58
CA LYS A 2 -31.91 11.09 -9.73
C LYS A 2 -30.54 11.74 -9.86
N ILE A 3 -29.61 11.23 -9.11
CA ILE A 3 -28.22 11.69 -9.10
C ILE A 3 -27.25 10.53 -9.30
N ILE A 4 -26.05 10.84 -9.74
CA ILE A 4 -24.93 9.92 -9.82
C ILE A 4 -23.91 10.33 -8.77
N VAL A 5 -23.48 9.38 -7.96
CA VAL A 5 -22.45 9.59 -6.94
C VAL A 5 -21.07 9.65 -7.61
N LEU A 6 -20.30 10.71 -7.36
CA LEU A 6 -18.96 10.93 -7.94
C LEU A 6 -17.83 10.51 -7.02
N GLN A 7 -18.09 10.31 -5.74
CA GLN A 7 -17.11 9.93 -4.74
C GLN A 7 -17.71 8.90 -3.79
N ASN A 8 -16.85 8.06 -3.22
CA ASN A 8 -17.29 7.10 -2.22
C ASN A 8 -17.70 7.82 -0.93
N ILE A 9 -18.98 7.77 -0.61
CA ILE A 9 -19.56 8.39 0.59
C ILE A 9 -19.96 7.27 1.55
N ARG A 10 -19.32 7.24 2.70
CA ARG A 10 -19.58 6.23 3.74
C ARG A 10 -21.04 6.30 4.20
N GLY A 11 -21.74 5.17 4.11
CA GLY A 11 -23.15 5.07 4.48
C GLY A 11 -24.15 5.61 3.45
N PHE A 12 -23.70 6.15 2.33
CA PHE A 12 -24.57 6.67 1.29
C PHE A 12 -24.44 5.94 -0.05
N GLY A 13 -23.23 5.79 -0.59
CA GLY A 13 -23.03 5.10 -1.87
C GLY A 13 -21.61 5.18 -2.39
N GLN A 14 -21.36 4.41 -3.43
CA GLN A 14 -20.05 4.35 -4.10
C GLN A 14 -20.08 5.17 -5.39
N ILE A 15 -18.90 5.47 -5.90
CA ILE A 15 -18.73 6.18 -7.17
C ILE A 15 -19.51 5.46 -8.29
N GLY A 16 -20.37 6.22 -8.98
CA GLY A 16 -21.20 5.72 -10.07
C GLY A 16 -22.53 5.11 -9.66
N ASP A 17 -22.87 5.14 -8.37
CA ASP A 17 -24.19 4.72 -7.93
C ASP A 17 -25.26 5.73 -8.33
N LEU A 18 -26.39 5.21 -8.84
CA LEU A 18 -27.59 6.00 -9.10
C LEU A 18 -28.46 6.01 -7.84
N LYS A 19 -28.68 7.18 -7.31
CA LYS A 19 -29.53 7.39 -6.13
C LYS A 19 -30.64 8.39 -6.40
N ASN A 20 -31.78 8.17 -5.76
CA ASN A 20 -32.87 9.12 -5.78
C ASN A 20 -32.88 9.90 -4.46
N VAL A 21 -32.73 11.20 -4.54
CA VAL A 21 -32.64 12.11 -3.38
C VAL A 21 -33.58 13.29 -3.55
N SER A 22 -33.86 14.00 -2.47
CA SER A 22 -34.63 15.24 -2.53
C SER A 22 -33.85 16.32 -3.26
N ASP A 23 -34.54 17.18 -3.98
CA ASP A 23 -33.95 18.27 -4.74
C ASP A 23 -33.14 19.22 -3.85
N GLY A 24 -33.63 19.51 -2.66
CA GLY A 24 -32.92 20.34 -1.69
C GLY A 24 -31.60 19.77 -1.23
N TYR A 25 -31.56 18.49 -0.91
CA TYR A 25 -30.32 17.80 -0.51
C TYR A 25 -29.30 17.76 -1.65
N ALA A 26 -29.74 17.44 -2.85
CA ALA A 26 -28.87 17.43 -4.00
C ALA A 26 -28.26 18.81 -4.30
N LYS A 27 -29.10 19.85 -4.37
CA LYS A 27 -28.68 21.22 -4.74
C LYS A 27 -27.88 21.93 -3.64
N ASN A 28 -28.21 21.71 -2.38
CA ASN A 28 -27.62 22.44 -1.27
C ASN A 28 -26.38 21.74 -0.67
N PHE A 29 -26.27 20.43 -0.81
CA PHE A 29 -25.19 19.66 -0.20
C PHE A 29 -24.35 18.88 -1.22
N LEU A 30 -24.97 18.04 -2.03
CA LEU A 30 -24.22 17.13 -2.90
C LEU A 30 -23.51 17.84 -4.05
N PHE A 31 -24.18 18.74 -4.73
CA PHE A 31 -23.61 19.46 -5.88
C PHE A 31 -22.53 20.47 -5.50
N PRO A 32 -22.71 21.33 -4.49
CA PRO A 32 -21.65 22.25 -4.07
C PRO A 32 -20.37 21.56 -3.60
N ASN A 33 -20.52 20.41 -2.95
CA ASN A 33 -19.39 19.62 -2.48
C ASN A 33 -18.80 18.66 -3.55
N LYS A 34 -19.34 18.69 -4.78
CA LYS A 34 -18.94 17.83 -5.90
C LYS A 34 -19.00 16.32 -5.56
N LEU A 35 -19.93 15.95 -4.67
CA LEU A 35 -20.14 14.56 -4.26
C LEU A 35 -21.02 13.79 -5.24
N ALA A 36 -21.88 14.50 -5.96
CA ALA A 36 -22.77 13.93 -6.96
C ALA A 36 -23.08 14.93 -8.09
N LYS A 37 -23.58 14.42 -9.20
CA LYS A 37 -24.14 15.19 -10.32
C LYS A 37 -25.55 14.70 -10.63
N SER A 38 -26.35 15.52 -11.35
CA SER A 38 -27.62 15.03 -11.86
C SER A 38 -27.43 13.92 -12.89
N ALA A 39 -28.27 12.90 -12.82
CA ALA A 39 -28.20 11.73 -13.70
C ALA A 39 -28.70 12.11 -15.11
N THR A 40 -27.76 12.45 -15.99
CA THR A 40 -27.98 12.66 -17.42
C THR A 40 -27.19 11.60 -18.20
N ASP A 41 -27.58 11.35 -19.45
CA ASP A 41 -26.89 10.38 -20.32
C ASP A 41 -25.38 10.69 -20.46
N GLY A 42 -25.03 11.97 -20.52
CA GLY A 42 -23.65 12.42 -20.55
C GLY A 42 -22.89 12.11 -19.24
N SER A 43 -23.53 12.35 -18.09
CA SER A 43 -22.96 12.05 -16.78
C SER A 43 -22.76 10.56 -16.54
N LEU A 44 -23.65 9.72 -17.05
CA LEU A 44 -23.54 8.26 -16.99
C LEU A 44 -22.30 7.77 -17.72
N LYS A 45 -22.07 8.25 -18.94
CA LYS A 45 -20.88 7.89 -19.74
C LYS A 45 -19.59 8.37 -19.09
N GLU A 46 -19.58 9.56 -18.52
CA GLU A 46 -18.44 10.13 -17.81
C GLU A 46 -18.04 9.26 -16.60
N VAL A 47 -19.02 8.87 -15.80
CA VAL A 47 -18.81 8.02 -14.62
C VAL A 47 -18.40 6.61 -14.99
N GLU A 48 -18.98 6.04 -16.03
CA GLU A 48 -18.57 4.73 -16.56
C GLU A 48 -17.10 4.75 -17.02
N SER A 49 -16.68 5.80 -17.71
CA SER A 49 -15.29 6.01 -18.10
C SER A 49 -14.36 6.14 -16.88
N LEU A 50 -14.78 6.86 -15.84
CA LEU A 50 -14.02 6.96 -14.58
C LEU A 50 -13.92 5.62 -13.85
N LYS A 51 -15.00 4.86 -13.77
CA LYS A 51 -14.99 3.50 -13.20
C LYS A 51 -14.02 2.57 -13.94
N ASN A 52 -14.04 2.60 -15.27
CA ASN A 52 -13.15 1.78 -16.08
C ASN A 52 -11.67 2.17 -15.87
N LYS A 53 -11.36 3.45 -15.80
CA LYS A 53 -9.99 3.93 -15.49
C LYS A 53 -9.53 3.48 -14.12
N LEU A 54 -10.37 3.61 -13.09
CA LEU A 54 -10.06 3.14 -11.73
C LEU A 54 -9.86 1.63 -11.69
N ALA A 55 -10.72 0.86 -12.36
CA ALA A 55 -10.59 -0.59 -12.44
C ALA A 55 -9.28 -1.00 -13.13
N MET A 56 -8.91 -0.36 -14.24
CA MET A 56 -7.64 -0.61 -14.93
C MET A 56 -6.43 -0.27 -14.06
N THR A 57 -6.47 0.84 -13.32
CA THR A 57 -5.40 1.21 -12.40
C THR A 57 -5.21 0.18 -11.30
N LEU A 58 -6.31 -0.29 -10.69
CA LEU A 58 -6.27 -1.33 -9.66
C LEU A 58 -5.75 -2.66 -10.18
N ILE A 59 -6.12 -3.04 -11.39
CA ILE A 59 -5.60 -4.25 -12.03
C ILE A 59 -4.10 -4.11 -12.28
N ALA A 60 -3.65 -2.98 -12.83
CA ALA A 60 -2.24 -2.73 -13.09
C ALA A 60 -1.40 -2.73 -11.79
N GLU A 61 -1.92 -2.15 -10.72
CA GLU A 61 -1.26 -2.18 -9.40
C GLU A 61 -1.17 -3.60 -8.84
N LYS A 62 -2.22 -4.40 -8.95
CA LYS A 62 -2.22 -5.80 -8.53
C LYS A 62 -1.25 -6.65 -9.35
N GLU A 63 -1.19 -6.46 -10.66
CA GLU A 63 -0.25 -7.16 -11.53
C GLU A 63 1.20 -6.80 -11.18
N ARG A 64 1.51 -5.51 -10.98
CA ARG A 64 2.83 -5.07 -10.53
C ARG A 64 3.21 -5.66 -9.18
N ALA A 65 2.29 -5.65 -8.22
CA ALA A 65 2.51 -6.24 -6.90
C ALA A 65 2.72 -7.76 -6.99
N ALA A 66 1.98 -8.47 -7.83
CA ALA A 66 2.15 -9.89 -8.06
C ALA A 66 3.50 -10.21 -8.73
N GLU A 67 3.92 -9.39 -9.70
CA GLU A 67 5.21 -9.53 -10.38
C GLU A 67 6.38 -9.29 -9.41
N ILE A 68 6.30 -8.25 -8.60
CA ILE A 68 7.26 -7.98 -7.51
C ILE A 68 7.26 -9.13 -6.51
N SER A 69 6.11 -9.65 -6.11
CA SER A 69 5.99 -10.79 -5.21
C SER A 69 6.67 -12.05 -5.76
N ARG A 70 6.53 -12.32 -7.06
CA ARG A 70 7.23 -13.46 -7.70
C ARG A 70 8.75 -13.31 -7.68
N ASN A 71 9.22 -12.10 -7.93
CA ASN A 71 10.65 -11.80 -7.93
C ASN A 71 11.25 -11.78 -6.52
N LEU A 72 10.43 -11.56 -5.50
CA LEU A 72 10.84 -11.38 -4.10
C LEU A 72 10.68 -12.63 -3.22
N LYS A 73 10.18 -13.74 -3.74
CA LYS A 73 9.95 -14.96 -2.94
C LYS A 73 11.19 -15.50 -2.24
N ASP A 74 12.38 -15.25 -2.78
CA ASP A 74 13.65 -15.76 -2.26
C ASP A 74 14.67 -14.64 -1.99
N ILE A 75 14.20 -13.42 -1.70
CA ILE A 75 15.11 -12.33 -1.39
C ILE A 75 15.65 -12.46 0.03
N SER A 76 16.97 -12.49 0.10
CA SER A 76 17.73 -12.29 1.32
C SER A 76 18.46 -10.96 1.27
N ILE A 77 18.40 -10.21 2.35
CA ILE A 77 19.12 -8.95 2.53
C ILE A 77 20.19 -9.17 3.61
N GLU A 78 21.40 -8.74 3.31
CA GLU A 78 22.50 -8.81 4.26
C GLU A 78 22.82 -7.41 4.78
N PHE A 79 22.90 -7.29 6.09
CA PHE A 79 23.38 -6.11 6.78
C PHE A 79 24.62 -6.41 7.58
N THR A 80 25.60 -5.54 7.49
CA THR A 80 26.82 -5.61 8.30
C THR A 80 26.77 -4.50 9.34
N LYS A 81 26.73 -4.87 10.61
CA LYS A 81 26.62 -3.93 11.74
C LYS A 81 27.59 -4.30 12.86
N LYS A 82 28.04 -3.30 13.58
CA LYS A 82 28.85 -3.52 14.79
C LYS A 82 27.97 -4.09 15.91
N ALA A 83 28.46 -5.12 16.56
CA ALA A 83 27.75 -5.79 17.64
C ALA A 83 28.66 -6.00 18.85
N SER A 84 28.04 -6.15 20.03
CA SER A 84 28.73 -6.52 21.26
C SER A 84 29.03 -8.02 21.27
N THR A 85 29.90 -8.42 22.19
CA THR A 85 30.24 -9.85 22.42
C THR A 85 29.04 -10.74 22.76
N THR A 86 27.92 -10.12 23.20
CA THR A 86 26.65 -10.80 23.50
C THR A 86 25.71 -10.92 22.30
N GLY A 87 26.12 -10.44 21.12
CA GLY A 87 25.31 -10.47 19.91
C GLY A 87 24.30 -9.33 19.76
N LYS A 88 24.34 -8.35 20.66
CA LYS A 88 23.50 -7.16 20.54
C LYS A 88 24.13 -6.12 19.64
N LEU A 89 23.36 -5.56 18.72
CA LEU A 89 23.81 -4.51 17.83
C LEU A 89 23.99 -3.17 18.58
N PHE A 90 25.06 -2.45 18.28
CA PHE A 90 25.26 -1.07 18.76
C PHE A 90 24.30 -0.08 18.09
N SER A 91 23.95 -0.35 16.83
CA SER A 91 22.93 0.39 16.10
C SER A 91 21.87 -0.56 15.57
N SER A 92 20.61 -0.32 15.87
CA SER A 92 19.49 -1.15 15.39
C SER A 92 19.30 -1.01 13.89
N VAL A 93 18.82 -2.08 13.25
CA VAL A 93 18.32 -2.04 11.88
C VAL A 93 16.85 -1.67 11.92
N THR A 94 16.51 -0.53 11.35
CA THR A 94 15.14 0.01 11.33
C THR A 94 14.39 -0.45 10.07
N LYS A 95 13.07 -0.33 10.10
CA LYS A 95 12.22 -0.55 8.92
C LYS A 95 12.63 0.34 7.73
N GLU A 96 13.10 1.54 7.99
CA GLU A 96 13.60 2.46 6.96
C GLU A 96 14.84 1.91 6.25
N ASN A 97 15.77 1.33 6.99
CA ASN A 97 16.95 0.69 6.42
C ASN A 97 16.58 -0.51 5.54
N ILE A 98 15.65 -1.31 6.01
CA ILE A 98 15.13 -2.47 5.27
C ILE A 98 14.39 -2.01 4.00
N ALA A 99 13.55 -1.00 4.10
CA ALA A 99 12.84 -0.42 2.96
C ALA A 99 13.80 0.13 1.90
N ALA A 100 14.85 0.82 2.30
CA ALA A 100 15.87 1.35 1.40
C ALA A 100 16.61 0.24 0.64
N GLU A 101 17.03 -0.82 1.33
CA GLU A 101 17.70 -1.96 0.70
C GLU A 101 16.76 -2.75 -0.21
N LEU A 102 15.53 -3.00 0.22
CA LEU A 102 14.53 -3.65 -0.62
C LEU A 102 14.22 -2.84 -1.88
N SER A 103 14.08 -1.54 -1.75
CA SER A 103 13.86 -0.66 -2.90
C SER A 103 15.03 -0.68 -3.88
N ARG A 104 16.26 -0.77 -3.36
CA ARG A 104 17.48 -0.87 -4.19
C ARG A 104 17.55 -2.20 -4.94
N VAL A 105 17.27 -3.31 -4.27
CA VAL A 105 17.36 -4.65 -4.85
C VAL A 105 16.23 -4.92 -5.84
N THR A 106 15.03 -4.46 -5.54
CA THR A 106 13.84 -4.74 -6.34
C THR A 106 13.57 -3.70 -7.42
N GLY A 107 14.13 -2.49 -7.28
CA GLY A 107 13.80 -1.35 -8.14
C GLY A 107 12.38 -0.78 -7.94
N ALA A 108 11.64 -1.30 -6.96
CA ALA A 108 10.31 -0.82 -6.60
C ALA A 108 10.36 0.07 -5.36
N LYS A 109 9.48 1.05 -5.27
CA LYS A 109 9.38 1.90 -4.08
C LYS A 109 8.70 1.11 -2.96
N ILE A 110 9.44 0.80 -1.92
CA ILE A 110 8.95 0.13 -0.72
C ILE A 110 9.03 1.11 0.45
N GLU A 111 7.93 1.31 1.14
CA GLU A 111 7.82 2.21 2.29
C GLU A 111 7.88 1.43 3.60
N LYS A 112 8.34 2.08 4.67
CA LYS A 112 8.47 1.46 6.00
C LYS A 112 7.14 0.93 6.56
N GLU A 113 6.03 1.56 6.19
CA GLU A 113 4.67 1.16 6.59
C GLU A 113 4.25 -0.19 5.98
N MET A 114 4.88 -0.58 4.88
CA MET A 114 4.65 -1.86 4.22
C MET A 114 5.38 -3.02 4.90
N ILE A 115 6.32 -2.73 5.80
CA ILE A 115 7.20 -3.72 6.43
C ILE A 115 6.74 -4.03 7.84
N GLY A 116 6.54 -5.32 8.12
CA GLY A 116 6.28 -5.85 9.45
C GLY A 116 7.42 -6.75 9.91
N LEU A 117 7.98 -6.47 11.07
CA LEU A 117 9.06 -7.25 11.67
C LEU A 117 8.58 -8.34 12.66
N GLY A 118 7.28 -8.56 12.75
CA GLY A 118 6.70 -9.57 13.63
C GLY A 118 7.05 -9.34 15.10
N GLU A 119 7.61 -10.36 15.74
CA GLU A 119 7.96 -10.33 17.17
C GLU A 119 9.09 -9.36 17.52
N THR A 120 9.90 -8.96 16.56
CA THR A 120 11.03 -8.03 16.77
C THR A 120 10.59 -6.56 16.94
N GLY A 121 9.32 -6.25 16.67
CA GLY A 121 8.78 -4.89 16.80
C GLY A 121 9.20 -3.98 15.66
N GLU A 122 9.72 -2.80 15.97
CA GLU A 122 10.09 -1.80 14.96
C GLU A 122 11.57 -1.84 14.54
N HIS A 123 12.41 -2.51 15.31
CA HIS A 123 13.86 -2.54 15.10
C HIS A 123 14.44 -3.92 15.36
N ILE A 124 15.46 -4.27 14.60
CA ILE A 124 16.26 -5.46 14.83
C ILE A 124 17.51 -5.04 15.62
N LYS A 125 17.73 -5.65 16.78
CA LYS A 125 18.82 -5.32 17.70
C LYS A 125 19.81 -6.46 17.93
N GLN A 126 19.59 -7.60 17.30
CA GLN A 126 20.41 -8.79 17.47
C GLN A 126 21.00 -9.27 16.14
N LEU A 127 22.19 -9.87 16.21
CA LEU A 127 22.79 -10.57 15.09
C LEU A 127 21.98 -11.81 14.71
N GLY A 128 22.14 -12.27 13.48
CA GLY A 128 21.57 -13.49 12.97
C GLY A 128 20.51 -13.30 11.90
N GLU A 129 19.76 -14.34 11.65
CA GLU A 129 18.70 -14.35 10.64
C GLU A 129 17.37 -13.86 11.24
N HIS A 130 16.77 -12.95 10.52
CA HIS A 130 15.44 -12.41 10.83
C HIS A 130 14.57 -12.49 9.60
N THR A 131 13.27 -12.46 9.81
CA THR A 131 12.28 -12.41 8.73
C THR A 131 11.47 -11.12 8.80
N ALA A 132 11.23 -10.53 7.65
CA ALA A 132 10.33 -9.38 7.52
C ALA A 132 9.18 -9.71 6.59
N GLU A 133 7.98 -9.35 6.97
CA GLU A 133 6.81 -9.43 6.11
C GLU A 133 6.62 -8.08 5.41
N ILE A 134 6.40 -8.13 4.10
CA ILE A 134 6.20 -6.95 3.28
C ILE A 134 4.84 -7.06 2.62
N GLU A 135 3.95 -6.12 2.91
CA GLU A 135 2.65 -6.02 2.28
C GLU A 135 2.72 -5.05 1.11
N LEU A 136 2.79 -5.57 -0.10
CA LEU A 136 2.88 -4.78 -1.33
C LEU A 136 1.53 -4.23 -1.78
N SER A 137 0.47 -4.96 -1.49
CA SER A 137 -0.90 -4.61 -1.85
C SER A 137 -1.86 -5.35 -0.90
N PRO A 138 -3.09 -4.87 -0.71
CA PRO A 138 -4.07 -5.60 0.08
C PRO A 138 -4.19 -7.07 -0.37
N GLY A 139 -3.82 -8.00 0.52
CA GLY A 139 -3.84 -9.43 0.26
C GLY A 139 -2.56 -10.02 -0.37
N ILE A 140 -1.56 -9.21 -0.72
CA ILE A 140 -0.27 -9.69 -1.25
C ILE A 140 0.82 -9.40 -0.22
N LYS A 141 1.24 -10.45 0.47
CA LYS A 141 2.32 -10.41 1.46
C LYS A 141 3.48 -11.28 0.98
N ILE A 142 4.69 -10.79 1.16
CA ILE A 142 5.92 -11.53 0.90
C ILE A 142 6.77 -11.55 2.15
N THR A 143 7.56 -12.59 2.29
CA THR A 143 8.52 -12.74 3.39
C THR A 143 9.93 -12.61 2.84
N ALA A 144 10.69 -11.65 3.37
CA ALA A 144 12.10 -11.47 3.06
C ALA A 144 12.95 -11.95 4.23
N LYS A 145 14.05 -12.63 3.94
CA LYS A 145 15.04 -13.02 4.93
C LYS A 145 16.06 -11.89 5.11
N ILE A 146 16.34 -11.56 6.35
CA ILE A 146 17.32 -10.55 6.72
C ILE A 146 18.42 -11.23 7.52
N SER A 147 19.63 -11.19 7.00
CA SER A 147 20.81 -11.68 7.68
C SER A 147 21.65 -10.51 8.19
N ILE A 148 21.97 -10.49 9.45
CA ILE A 148 22.80 -9.45 10.07
C ILE A 148 24.10 -10.08 10.55
N GLU A 149 25.20 -9.64 9.97
CA GLU A 149 26.53 -10.07 10.31
C GLU A 149 27.29 -9.00 11.11
N GLU A 150 28.20 -9.45 11.95
CA GLU A 150 29.08 -8.56 12.68
C GLU A 150 30.12 -7.95 11.76
N SER A 151 30.29 -6.64 11.85
CA SER A 151 31.38 -5.94 11.19
C SER A 151 32.70 -6.18 11.92
N GLN A 152 33.67 -6.73 11.20
CA GLN A 152 35.02 -7.05 11.71
C GLN A 152 36.00 -5.86 11.71
N ILE A 153 35.56 -4.70 12.09
CA ILE A 153 36.47 -3.54 12.19
C ILE A 153 36.36 -2.90 13.54
#